data_960eb84dc4d3ac49155aef874e71840e
#
_entry.id   960eb84dc4d3ac49155aef874e71840e
#
_cell.length_a   1.000
_cell.length_b   1.000
_cell.length_c   1.000
_cell.angle_alpha   90.00
_cell.angle_beta   90.00
_cell.angle_gamma   90.00
#
_symmetry.space_group_name_H-M   'P 1'
#
loop_
_entity.id
_entity.type
_entity.pdbx_description
1 polymer ?
#
loop_
_entity_poly.entity_id
_entity_poly.type
_entity_poly.pdbx_seq_one_letter_code
_entity_poly.pdbx_strand_id
1 'polypeptide(L)'
;MKVILECSHQYINTIKRKLNAHLEQITYLDSFTGNDLSLFIKEVKNLEDIENIKNIKSISNANIVCLIDSGLFMFELLEFNPLAFIRSANINADLDELINRIEYLNKGLGVMLEFQCGYQTVRMNVKNITYVESYAHYLLIHTLNSTVKVREKIS
;
A
#
# COMPACT_ATOMS: atom_id res chain seq x y z
N MET A 1 -4.69 -6.79 -9.84
CA MET A 1 -3.75 -6.75 -8.67
C MET A 1 -3.01 -8.08 -8.59
N LYS A 2 -1.66 -8.06 -8.50
CA LYS A 2 -0.84 -9.28 -8.34
C LYS A 2 -0.54 -9.53 -6.86
N VAL A 3 -0.79 -10.73 -6.39
CA VAL A 3 -0.73 -11.11 -4.96
C VAL A 3 0.12 -12.36 -4.78
N ILE A 4 1.02 -12.34 -3.82
CA ILE A 4 1.70 -13.54 -3.30
C ILE A 4 1.21 -13.80 -1.88
N LEU A 5 0.90 -15.06 -1.61
CA LEU A 5 0.50 -15.55 -0.29
C LEU A 5 1.51 -16.59 0.20
N GLU A 6 2.31 -16.21 1.17
CA GLU A 6 3.22 -17.13 1.88
C GLU A 6 2.72 -17.38 3.30
N CYS A 7 1.67 -18.18 3.38
CA CYS A 7 0.97 -18.52 4.60
C CYS A 7 0.71 -20.02 4.68
N SER A 8 0.45 -20.53 5.87
CA SER A 8 -0.02 -21.89 6.09
C SER A 8 -1.31 -22.16 5.33
N HIS A 9 -1.47 -23.39 4.87
CA HIS A 9 -2.60 -23.80 4.01
C HIS A 9 -3.96 -23.46 4.61
N GLN A 10 -4.09 -23.55 5.93
CA GLN A 10 -5.31 -23.20 6.66
C GLN A 10 -5.77 -21.73 6.45
N TYR A 11 -4.86 -20.80 6.23
CA TYR A 11 -5.18 -19.38 6.04
C TYR A 11 -5.38 -19.01 4.56
N ILE A 12 -4.67 -19.66 3.65
CA ILE A 12 -4.70 -19.36 2.21
C ILE A 12 -6.12 -19.35 1.65
N ASN A 13 -6.91 -20.36 1.96
CA ASN A 13 -8.29 -20.49 1.46
C ASN A 13 -9.19 -19.36 1.99
N THR A 14 -9.05 -19.01 3.26
CA THR A 14 -9.82 -17.92 3.86
C THR A 14 -9.45 -16.57 3.26
N ILE A 15 -8.14 -16.33 3.10
CA ILE A 15 -7.63 -15.09 2.49
C ILE A 15 -8.10 -14.97 1.05
N LYS A 16 -7.90 -16.00 0.23
CA LYS A 16 -8.34 -16.00 -1.19
C LYS A 16 -9.83 -15.78 -1.32
N ARG A 17 -10.65 -16.48 -0.54
CA ARG A 17 -12.11 -16.30 -0.56
C ARG A 17 -12.53 -14.88 -0.25
N LYS A 18 -11.96 -14.26 0.80
CA LYS A 18 -12.27 -12.89 1.20
C LYS A 18 -11.82 -11.87 0.15
N LEU A 19 -10.58 -11.96 -0.32
CA LEU A 19 -10.07 -11.04 -1.33
C LEU A 19 -10.87 -11.12 -2.63
N ASN A 20 -11.16 -12.33 -3.13
CA ASN A 20 -11.91 -12.52 -4.37
C ASN A 20 -13.39 -12.08 -4.28
N ALA A 21 -13.97 -12.04 -3.07
CA ALA A 21 -15.34 -11.58 -2.87
C ALA A 21 -15.49 -10.05 -3.01
N HIS A 22 -14.41 -9.30 -2.79
CA HIS A 22 -14.46 -7.85 -2.68
C HIS A 22 -13.59 -7.10 -3.70
N LEU A 23 -12.54 -7.76 -4.21
CA LEU A 23 -11.58 -7.14 -5.12
C LEU A 23 -11.64 -7.80 -6.48
N GLU A 24 -11.68 -6.99 -7.52
CA GLU A 24 -11.70 -7.46 -8.91
C GLU A 24 -10.28 -7.69 -9.44
N GLN A 25 -10.15 -8.61 -10.42
CA GLN A 25 -8.93 -8.86 -11.19
C GLN A 25 -7.70 -9.18 -10.34
N ILE A 26 -7.84 -10.15 -9.42
CA ILE A 26 -6.69 -10.64 -8.65
C ILE A 26 -5.99 -11.77 -9.40
N THR A 27 -4.67 -11.67 -9.51
CA THR A 27 -3.79 -12.73 -10.00
C THR A 27 -2.89 -13.19 -8.87
N TYR A 28 -3.01 -14.45 -8.49
CA TYR A 28 -2.13 -15.05 -7.48
C TYR A 28 -0.88 -15.59 -8.16
N LEU A 29 0.27 -15.29 -7.59
CA LEU A 29 1.58 -15.71 -8.08
C LEU A 29 2.20 -16.69 -7.07
N ASP A 30 2.85 -17.72 -7.58
CA ASP A 30 3.55 -18.71 -6.74
C ASP A 30 4.95 -18.24 -6.33
N SER A 31 5.54 -17.32 -7.11
CA SER A 31 6.84 -16.75 -6.82
C SER A 31 6.97 -15.33 -7.35
N PHE A 32 7.94 -14.60 -6.80
CA PHE A 32 8.26 -13.25 -7.23
C PHE A 32 8.96 -13.28 -8.60
N THR A 33 8.34 -12.63 -9.58
CA THR A 33 8.88 -12.51 -10.94
C THR A 33 8.86 -11.05 -11.40
N GLY A 34 9.67 -10.20 -10.79
CA GLY A 34 9.83 -8.80 -11.22
C GLY A 34 9.02 -7.75 -10.41
N ASN A 35 9.08 -6.48 -10.83
CA ASN A 35 8.61 -5.31 -10.06
C ASN A 35 7.08 -5.14 -9.96
N ASP A 36 6.29 -6.05 -10.50
CA ASP A 36 4.83 -5.91 -10.65
C ASP A 36 4.01 -6.43 -9.47
N LEU A 37 4.64 -6.83 -8.36
CA LEU A 37 3.93 -7.32 -7.19
C LEU A 37 3.19 -6.17 -6.51
N SER A 38 1.88 -6.35 -6.31
CA SER A 38 1.03 -5.32 -5.67
C SER A 38 0.86 -5.56 -4.18
N LEU A 39 0.74 -6.83 -3.77
CA LEU A 39 0.47 -7.23 -2.40
C LEU A 39 1.24 -8.50 -2.04
N PHE A 40 1.95 -8.46 -0.94
CA PHE A 40 2.65 -9.61 -0.36
C PHE A 40 2.10 -9.89 1.03
N ILE A 41 1.44 -11.02 1.22
CA ILE A 41 0.91 -11.46 2.52
C ILE A 41 1.77 -12.59 3.04
N LYS A 42 2.47 -12.34 4.13
CA LYS A 42 3.41 -13.28 4.76
C LYS A 42 2.96 -13.64 6.16
N GLU A 43 2.86 -14.93 6.44
CA GLU A 43 2.76 -15.44 7.81
C GLU A 43 4.13 -15.39 8.47
N VAL A 44 4.23 -14.72 9.62
CA VAL A 44 5.49 -14.51 10.33
C VAL A 44 5.52 -15.38 11.58
N LYS A 45 6.44 -16.34 11.59
CA LYS A 45 6.66 -17.29 12.69
C LYS A 45 8.03 -17.18 13.33
N ASN A 46 9.01 -16.70 12.56
CA ASN A 46 10.41 -16.67 12.98
C ASN A 46 11.19 -15.53 12.28
N LEU A 47 12.45 -15.37 12.61
CA LEU A 47 13.31 -14.32 12.05
C LEU A 47 13.59 -14.49 10.54
N GLU A 48 13.55 -15.72 10.02
CA GLU A 48 13.72 -15.99 8.59
C GLU A 48 12.57 -15.38 7.76
N ASP A 49 11.35 -15.41 8.30
CA ASP A 49 10.20 -14.78 7.68
C ASP A 49 10.35 -13.25 7.58
N ILE A 50 10.98 -12.64 8.60
CA ILE A 50 11.28 -11.20 8.59
C ILE A 50 12.34 -10.88 7.52
N GLU A 51 13.38 -11.70 7.42
CA GLU A 51 14.41 -11.50 6.39
C GLU A 51 13.84 -11.67 4.97
N ASN A 52 12.88 -12.59 4.80
CA ASN A 52 12.15 -12.73 3.53
C ASN A 52 11.35 -11.44 3.19
N ILE A 53 10.63 -10.87 4.15
CA ILE A 53 9.91 -9.59 3.97
C ILE A 53 10.89 -8.49 3.55
N LYS A 54 12.03 -8.39 4.21
CA LYS A 54 13.09 -7.42 3.90
C LYS A 54 13.59 -7.57 2.47
N ASN A 55 13.83 -8.81 2.04
CA ASN A 55 14.26 -9.10 0.67
C ASN A 55 13.21 -8.67 -0.35
N ILE A 56 11.94 -9.01 -0.16
CA ILE A 56 10.84 -8.58 -1.04
C ILE A 56 10.74 -7.05 -1.07
N LYS A 57 10.85 -6.38 0.08
CA LYS A 57 10.78 -4.92 0.16
C LYS A 57 11.93 -4.22 -0.57
N SER A 58 13.13 -4.83 -0.59
CA SER A 58 14.30 -4.28 -1.28
C SER A 58 14.20 -4.33 -2.80
N ILE A 59 13.43 -5.25 -3.35
CA ILE A 59 13.32 -5.52 -4.80
C ILE A 59 11.94 -5.19 -5.38
N SER A 60 10.97 -4.77 -4.55
CA SER A 60 9.62 -4.43 -4.99
C SER A 60 9.01 -3.29 -4.18
N ASN A 61 8.02 -2.63 -4.77
CA ASN A 61 7.16 -1.66 -4.11
C ASN A 61 5.85 -2.29 -3.58
N ALA A 62 5.84 -3.60 -3.36
CA ALA A 62 4.67 -4.29 -2.87
C ALA A 62 4.22 -3.77 -1.51
N ASN A 63 2.91 -3.69 -1.32
CA ASN A 63 2.34 -3.50 -0.01
C ASN A 63 2.52 -4.79 0.81
N ILE A 64 3.15 -4.68 1.96
CA ILE A 64 3.40 -5.81 2.85
C ILE A 64 2.22 -5.95 3.82
N VAL A 65 1.76 -7.17 4.00
CA VAL A 65 0.77 -7.55 5.02
C VAL A 65 1.35 -8.70 5.83
N CYS A 66 1.41 -8.54 7.13
CA CYS A 66 1.96 -9.53 8.04
C CYS A 66 0.82 -10.27 8.75
N LEU A 67 0.73 -11.58 8.54
CA LEU A 67 -0.12 -12.45 9.33
C LEU A 67 0.68 -12.93 10.54
N ILE A 68 0.19 -12.64 11.73
CA ILE A 68 0.87 -12.89 13.00
C ILE A 68 -0.02 -13.65 13.98
N ASP A 69 0.57 -14.52 14.76
CA ASP A 69 -0.10 -15.25 15.82
C ASP A 69 0.06 -14.54 17.18
N SER A 70 1.18 -13.86 17.34
CA SER A 70 1.52 -13.09 18.55
C SER A 70 2.22 -11.79 18.18
N GLY A 71 2.35 -10.88 19.16
CA GLY A 71 3.07 -9.61 18.98
C GLY A 71 4.59 -9.73 19.06
N LEU A 72 5.16 -10.93 19.08
CA LEU A 72 6.58 -11.17 19.36
C LEU A 72 7.54 -10.38 18.43
N PHE A 73 7.20 -10.29 17.14
CA PHE A 73 8.03 -9.64 16.11
C PHE A 73 7.45 -8.30 15.63
N MET A 74 6.51 -7.73 16.35
CA MET A 74 5.77 -6.56 15.86
C MET A 74 6.68 -5.34 15.68
N PHE A 75 7.66 -5.13 16.56
CA PHE A 75 8.57 -3.99 16.46
C PHE A 75 9.47 -4.08 15.24
N GLU A 76 10.02 -5.27 14.97
CA GLU A 76 10.84 -5.52 13.78
C GLU A 76 10.04 -5.36 12.49
N LEU A 77 8.79 -5.80 12.50
CA LEU A 77 7.91 -5.70 11.34
C LEU A 77 7.47 -4.26 11.04
N LEU A 78 7.35 -3.39 12.05
CA LEU A 78 7.01 -1.98 11.85
C LEU A 78 8.03 -1.23 10.99
N GLU A 79 9.30 -1.63 10.99
CA GLU A 79 10.35 -1.03 10.16
C GLU A 79 10.04 -1.11 8.65
N PHE A 80 9.27 -2.11 8.24
CA PHE A 80 8.89 -2.29 6.83
C PHE A 80 7.63 -1.51 6.43
N ASN A 81 7.03 -0.77 7.38
CA ASN A 81 5.79 -0.03 7.18
C ASN A 81 4.70 -0.89 6.52
N PRO A 82 4.25 -1.98 7.17
CA PRO A 82 3.26 -2.87 6.58
C PRO A 82 1.92 -2.17 6.41
N LEU A 83 1.22 -2.52 5.34
CA LEU A 83 -0.12 -2.01 5.07
C LEU A 83 -1.12 -2.43 6.15
N ALA A 84 -0.98 -3.66 6.66
CA ALA A 84 -1.79 -4.18 7.75
C ALA A 84 -1.09 -5.32 8.48
N PHE A 85 -1.52 -5.53 9.72
CA PHE A 85 -1.31 -6.77 10.46
C PHE A 85 -2.62 -7.55 10.49
N ILE A 86 -2.55 -8.85 10.23
CA ILE A 86 -3.67 -9.79 10.35
C ILE A 86 -3.34 -10.72 11.51
N ARG A 87 -4.18 -10.69 12.54
CA ARG A 87 -4.04 -11.61 13.67
C ARG A 87 -4.76 -12.93 13.35
N SER A 88 -4.09 -14.05 13.55
CA SER A 88 -4.67 -15.36 13.30
C SER A 88 -6.00 -15.57 14.06
N ALA A 89 -6.07 -15.09 15.30
CA ALA A 89 -7.28 -15.15 16.14
C ALA A 89 -8.45 -14.32 15.63
N ASN A 90 -8.19 -13.26 14.84
CA ASN A 90 -9.20 -12.32 14.33
C ASN A 90 -9.18 -12.18 12.81
N ILE A 91 -8.72 -13.21 12.11
CA ILE A 91 -8.42 -13.18 10.68
C ILE A 91 -9.53 -12.60 9.81
N ASN A 92 -10.79 -12.90 10.10
CA ASN A 92 -11.92 -12.39 9.30
C ASN A 92 -12.10 -10.88 9.44
N ALA A 93 -12.06 -10.35 10.67
CA ALA A 93 -12.22 -8.92 10.91
C ALA A 93 -11.03 -8.12 10.37
N ASP A 94 -9.81 -8.63 10.59
CA ASP A 94 -8.60 -7.96 10.13
C ASP A 94 -8.49 -7.98 8.58
N LEU A 95 -9.00 -9.02 7.91
CA LEU A 95 -9.12 -9.06 6.46
C LEU A 95 -10.15 -8.07 5.92
N ASP A 96 -11.29 -7.88 6.60
CA ASP A 96 -12.27 -6.87 6.20
C ASP A 96 -11.66 -5.46 6.30
N GLU A 97 -10.88 -5.18 7.33
CA GLU A 97 -10.16 -3.92 7.45
C GLU A 97 -9.09 -3.74 6.36
N LEU A 98 -8.33 -4.80 6.06
CA LEU A 98 -7.36 -4.79 4.95
C LEU A 98 -8.04 -4.47 3.61
N ILE A 99 -9.16 -5.10 3.32
CA ILE A 99 -9.94 -4.88 2.10
C ILE A 99 -10.39 -3.41 2.01
N ASN A 100 -10.94 -2.87 3.08
CA ASN A 100 -11.33 -1.45 3.15
C ASN A 100 -10.14 -0.51 2.88
N ARG A 101 -8.95 -0.82 3.41
CA ARG A 101 -7.72 -0.06 3.15
C ARG A 101 -7.30 -0.14 1.68
N ILE A 102 -7.34 -1.33 1.08
CA ILE A 102 -7.01 -1.53 -0.33
C ILE A 102 -8.00 -0.76 -1.22
N GLU A 103 -9.30 -0.84 -0.94
CA GLU A 103 -10.32 -0.08 -1.67
C GLU A 103 -10.11 1.42 -1.54
N TYR A 104 -9.80 1.91 -0.35
CA TYR A 104 -9.50 3.32 -0.11
C TYR A 104 -8.27 3.77 -0.92
N LEU A 105 -7.20 2.99 -0.92
CA LEU A 105 -6.01 3.26 -1.73
C LEU A 105 -6.34 3.26 -3.23
N ASN A 106 -7.17 2.32 -3.68
CA ASN A 106 -7.61 2.26 -5.07
C ASN A 106 -8.52 3.43 -5.45
N LYS A 107 -9.41 3.86 -4.55
CA LYS A 107 -10.23 5.08 -4.73
C LYS A 107 -9.36 6.33 -4.73
N GLY A 108 -8.35 6.40 -3.87
CA GLY A 108 -7.34 7.47 -3.85
C GLY A 108 -6.53 7.59 -5.15
N LEU A 109 -6.49 6.53 -5.99
CA LEU A 109 -5.92 6.57 -7.34
C LEU A 109 -6.60 7.57 -8.28
N GLY A 110 -7.86 7.89 -8.01
CA GLY A 110 -8.67 8.83 -8.78
C GLY A 110 -8.83 10.20 -8.14
N VAL A 111 -8.25 10.46 -6.96
CA VAL A 111 -8.36 11.80 -6.35
C VAL A 111 -7.55 12.79 -7.16
N MET A 112 -8.28 13.65 -7.85
CA MET A 112 -7.72 14.77 -8.60
C MET A 112 -7.80 16.03 -7.73
N LEU A 113 -6.69 16.68 -7.55
CA LEU A 113 -6.65 18.03 -7.01
C LEU A 113 -6.70 19.04 -8.15
N GLU A 114 -7.47 20.09 -7.95
CA GLU A 114 -7.58 21.21 -8.89
C GLU A 114 -6.91 22.44 -8.28
N PHE A 115 -6.04 23.06 -9.02
CA PHE A 115 -5.33 24.26 -8.60
C PHE A 115 -5.50 25.37 -9.63
N GLN A 116 -5.67 26.60 -9.17
CA GLN A 116 -5.68 27.77 -10.02
C GLN A 116 -4.25 28.29 -10.23
N CYS A 117 -3.75 28.21 -11.46
CA CYS A 117 -2.45 28.75 -11.88
C CYS A 117 -2.68 29.95 -12.80
N GLY A 118 -2.89 31.14 -12.23
CA GLY A 118 -3.29 32.31 -12.99
C GLY A 118 -4.69 32.14 -13.58
N TYR A 119 -4.80 32.15 -14.91
CA TYR A 119 -6.07 31.92 -15.63
C TYR A 119 -6.34 30.45 -16.00
N GLN A 120 -5.44 29.56 -15.65
CA GLN A 120 -5.57 28.14 -16.00
C GLN A 120 -5.85 27.29 -14.76
N THR A 121 -6.72 26.31 -14.90
CA THR A 121 -6.93 25.27 -13.90
C THR A 121 -6.02 24.08 -14.21
N VAL A 122 -5.15 23.73 -13.29
CA VAL A 122 -4.31 22.54 -13.38
C VAL A 122 -4.96 21.45 -12.56
N ARG A 123 -5.23 20.29 -13.18
CA ARG A 123 -5.72 19.09 -12.53
C ARG A 123 -4.58 18.11 -12.37
N MET A 124 -4.39 17.62 -11.16
CA MET A 124 -3.31 16.71 -10.85
C MET A 124 -3.80 15.56 -9.96
N ASN A 125 -3.40 14.35 -10.30
CA ASN A 125 -3.67 13.21 -9.46
C ASN A 125 -2.78 13.26 -8.22
N VAL A 126 -3.37 13.09 -7.02
CA VAL A 126 -2.65 13.09 -5.73
C VAL A 126 -1.46 12.12 -5.73
N LYS A 127 -1.58 10.98 -6.40
CA LYS A 127 -0.48 10.00 -6.53
C LYS A 127 0.76 10.50 -7.25
N ASN A 128 0.60 11.50 -8.11
CA ASN A 128 1.73 12.07 -8.84
C ASN A 128 2.49 13.11 -8.02
N ILE A 129 1.95 13.51 -6.87
CA ILE A 129 2.56 14.50 -5.99
C ILE A 129 3.57 13.78 -5.10
N THR A 130 4.83 14.19 -5.20
CA THR A 130 5.92 13.69 -4.37
C THR A 130 5.98 14.42 -3.03
N TYR A 131 5.92 15.76 -3.09
CA TYR A 131 5.83 16.62 -1.92
C TYR A 131 5.32 18.02 -2.33
N VAL A 132 4.92 18.80 -1.34
CA VAL A 132 4.47 20.16 -1.49
C VAL A 132 5.28 21.03 -0.54
N GLU A 133 5.83 22.12 -1.06
CA GLU A 133 6.52 23.12 -0.23
C GLU A 133 5.88 24.50 -0.37
N SER A 134 5.95 25.27 0.70
CA SER A 134 5.51 26.67 0.72
C SER A 134 6.70 27.56 0.43
N TYR A 135 6.54 28.44 -0.56
CA TYR A 135 7.54 29.45 -0.90
C TYR A 135 6.89 30.84 -1.03
N ALA A 136 7.11 31.67 -0.04
CA ALA A 136 6.49 32.99 0.07
C ALA A 136 4.94 32.92 0.00
N HIS A 137 4.32 33.36 -1.09
CA HIS A 137 2.88 33.35 -1.32
C HIS A 137 2.44 32.24 -2.29
N TYR A 138 3.28 31.25 -2.51
CA TYR A 138 3.05 30.17 -3.47
C TYR A 138 3.22 28.82 -2.81
N LEU A 139 2.49 27.83 -3.34
CA LEU A 139 2.77 26.41 -3.14
C LEU A 139 3.51 25.90 -4.37
N LEU A 140 4.60 25.20 -4.13
CA LEU A 140 5.32 24.46 -5.16
C LEU A 140 4.96 22.99 -5.00
N ILE A 141 4.24 22.45 -5.99
CA ILE A 141 3.78 21.07 -6.00
C ILE A 141 4.74 20.30 -6.90
N HIS A 142 5.50 19.42 -6.27
CA HIS A 142 6.50 18.62 -6.96
C HIS A 142 5.94 17.26 -7.35
N THR A 143 6.20 16.88 -8.59
CA THR A 143 5.95 15.53 -9.12
C THR A 143 7.29 14.93 -9.55
N LEU A 144 7.28 13.65 -9.96
CA LEU A 144 8.49 13.01 -10.47
C LEU A 144 9.11 13.73 -11.67
N ASN A 145 8.30 14.42 -12.47
CA ASN A 145 8.72 14.98 -13.76
C ASN A 145 8.58 16.50 -13.86
N SER A 146 7.95 17.16 -12.91
CA SER A 146 7.65 18.61 -13.00
C SER A 146 7.39 19.24 -11.64
N THR A 147 7.49 20.56 -11.59
CA THR A 147 7.06 21.39 -10.45
C THR A 147 5.99 22.37 -10.94
N VAL A 148 4.85 22.39 -10.26
CA VAL A 148 3.76 23.31 -10.54
C VAL A 148 3.72 24.38 -9.44
N LYS A 149 3.78 25.65 -9.83
CA LYS A 149 3.68 26.79 -8.92
C LYS A 149 2.25 27.30 -8.86
N VAL A 150 1.65 27.22 -7.70
CA VAL A 150 0.27 27.63 -7.44
C VAL A 150 0.25 28.79 -6.47
N ARG A 151 -0.59 29.78 -6.74
CA ARG A 151 -0.80 30.90 -5.81
C ARG A 151 -2.00 30.58 -4.93
N GLU A 152 -1.77 30.06 -3.75
CA GLU A 152 -2.82 29.80 -2.77
C GLU A 152 -2.50 30.49 -1.44
N LYS A 153 -3.54 31.01 -0.77
CA LYS A 153 -3.43 31.43 0.62
C LYS A 153 -3.54 30.19 1.49
N ILE A 154 -2.48 29.90 2.22
CA ILE A 154 -2.57 28.99 3.35
C ILE A 154 -3.32 29.76 4.44
N SER A 155 -4.55 29.35 4.68
CA SER A 155 -5.38 29.84 5.79
C SER A 155 -5.18 28.95 7.02
#